data_1fb83bd164290379d1e1b30fb329856a
#
_entry.id   1fb83bd164290379d1e1b30fb329856a
#
_cell.length_a   1.000
_cell.length_b   1.000
_cell.length_c   1.000
_cell.angle_alpha   90.00
_cell.angle_beta   90.00
_cell.angle_gamma   90.00
#
_symmetry.space_group_name_H-M   'P 1'
#
loop_
_entity.id
_entity.type
_entity.pdbx_description
1 polymer ?
#
loop_
_entity_poly.entity_id
_entity_poly.type
_entity_poly.pdbx_seq_one_letter_code
_entity_poly.pdbx_strand_id
1 'polypeptide(L)'
;MALATIASAQQTKSYDSYKGLVMAGYQGWFSTPDDGGKRGWYHFQGKDGTFRPGSTNVDLWPDVSEYEKTYESPFKLQNGKPAYVFSSRDASTVDLHFKWMKQYGIDGVFVQRFVVDQKWPLGKAHHDTVLDNAMNSARKYGKAVCVMYDLSGMSAGDEKVVLDDIKKLAGKYNLFQHQRCPQYLYHNGKPLVAVWGVGFNDGRKYGYKETEAIIKGLKAMGYSVLVGVPAYWREMVKDCDKDPRLHQQIKMCDILLPWFVGRYNEQSFPGFRKHILEDMKWAKANNVDYAPVCFPGFSWRNMNAHKKQDVVGMPRNKGAFYKMQLDFNVHTHR
;
A
#
# COMPACT_ATOMS: atom_id res chain seq x y z
N MET A 1 6.03 -27.51 -47.53
CA MET A 1 6.82 -27.22 -46.32
C MET A 1 6.02 -26.25 -45.46
N ALA A 2 5.43 -26.73 -44.37
CA ALA A 2 4.69 -25.88 -43.42
C ALA A 2 5.72 -25.33 -42.43
N LEU A 3 5.90 -24.01 -42.39
CA LEU A 3 6.65 -23.32 -41.37
C LEU A 3 5.81 -23.31 -40.09
N ALA A 4 6.18 -24.13 -39.11
CA ALA A 4 5.66 -24.05 -37.75
C ALA A 4 6.27 -22.80 -37.10
N THR A 5 5.48 -21.74 -36.94
CA THR A 5 5.81 -20.60 -36.10
C THR A 5 5.79 -21.06 -34.63
N ILE A 6 6.96 -21.29 -34.06
CA ILE A 6 7.13 -21.51 -32.63
C ILE A 6 6.87 -20.14 -31.98
N ALA A 7 5.67 -19.94 -31.46
CA ALA A 7 5.38 -18.86 -30.56
C ALA A 7 6.22 -19.11 -29.29
N SER A 8 7.29 -18.36 -29.09
CA SER A 8 8.03 -18.38 -27.83
C SER A 8 7.05 -17.94 -26.72
N ALA A 9 6.67 -18.87 -25.86
CA ALA A 9 5.93 -18.53 -24.66
C ALA A 9 6.80 -17.53 -23.86
N GLN A 10 6.36 -16.30 -23.80
CA GLN A 10 7.05 -15.24 -23.05
C GLN A 10 7.07 -15.72 -21.59
N GLN A 11 8.26 -16.10 -21.11
CA GLN A 11 8.44 -16.62 -19.76
C GLN A 11 7.95 -15.56 -18.78
N THR A 12 6.86 -15.83 -18.05
CA THR A 12 6.26 -14.89 -17.12
C THR A 12 7.26 -14.66 -15.99
N LYS A 13 7.67 -13.40 -15.78
CA LYS A 13 8.62 -13.03 -14.72
C LYS A 13 8.04 -13.45 -13.37
N SER A 14 8.80 -14.23 -12.58
CA SER A 14 8.48 -14.58 -11.20
C SER A 14 9.18 -13.63 -10.22
N TYR A 15 8.64 -13.50 -9.04
CA TYR A 15 9.11 -12.56 -8.00
C TYR A 15 9.41 -13.33 -6.71
N ASP A 16 10.64 -13.80 -6.60
CA ASP A 16 11.10 -14.68 -5.50
C ASP A 16 11.51 -13.92 -4.24
N SER A 17 11.71 -12.59 -4.36
CA SER A 17 12.02 -11.69 -3.25
C SER A 17 11.61 -10.26 -3.58
N TYR A 18 11.34 -9.48 -2.53
CA TYR A 18 11.15 -8.01 -2.64
C TYR A 18 12.49 -7.26 -2.84
N LYS A 19 13.62 -7.90 -2.55
CA LYS A 19 14.95 -7.26 -2.63
C LYS A 19 15.25 -6.79 -4.05
N GLY A 20 15.70 -5.54 -4.17
CA GLY A 20 15.97 -4.90 -5.45
C GLY A 20 14.73 -4.44 -6.21
N LEU A 21 13.53 -4.53 -5.65
CA LEU A 21 12.29 -4.05 -6.25
C LEU A 21 11.88 -2.69 -5.70
N VAL A 22 11.28 -1.88 -6.57
CA VAL A 22 10.54 -0.67 -6.20
C VAL A 22 9.05 -1.03 -6.15
N MET A 23 8.50 -1.12 -4.94
CA MET A 23 7.11 -1.49 -4.69
C MET A 23 6.30 -0.28 -4.25
N ALA A 24 5.16 -0.02 -4.89
CA ALA A 24 4.26 1.06 -4.50
C ALA A 24 3.16 0.57 -3.54
N GLY A 25 2.79 1.39 -2.55
CA GLY A 25 1.54 1.21 -1.81
C GLY A 25 0.35 1.51 -2.73
N TYR A 26 -0.62 0.60 -2.81
CA TYR A 26 -1.77 0.70 -3.69
C TYR A 26 -3.06 0.55 -2.89
N GLN A 27 -3.66 1.68 -2.48
CA GLN A 27 -4.85 1.67 -1.62
C GLN A 27 -6.09 1.16 -2.35
N GLY A 28 -6.29 1.54 -3.62
CA GLY A 28 -7.40 1.08 -4.43
C GLY A 28 -8.78 1.40 -3.85
N TRP A 29 -8.93 2.48 -3.11
CA TRP A 29 -10.12 2.78 -2.28
C TRP A 29 -11.12 3.76 -2.88
N PHE A 30 -10.73 4.53 -3.92
CA PHE A 30 -11.60 5.54 -4.52
C PHE A 30 -12.80 4.93 -5.25
N SER A 31 -14.00 5.43 -4.94
CA SER A 31 -15.25 5.05 -5.60
C SER A 31 -16.04 6.27 -6.03
N THR A 32 -16.92 6.06 -7.00
CA THR A 32 -17.89 7.06 -7.47
C THR A 32 -19.30 6.46 -7.43
N PRO A 33 -20.38 7.27 -7.42
CA PRO A 33 -21.76 6.75 -7.38
C PRO A 33 -22.07 5.79 -8.53
N ASP A 34 -21.50 6.03 -9.71
CA ASP A 34 -21.82 5.35 -10.97
C ASP A 34 -20.80 4.28 -11.36
N ASP A 35 -19.89 3.89 -10.47
CA ASP A 35 -18.89 2.83 -10.73
C ASP A 35 -19.44 1.39 -10.55
N GLY A 36 -20.71 1.27 -10.18
CA GLY A 36 -21.36 -0.01 -9.90
C GLY A 36 -21.04 -0.60 -8.51
N GLY A 37 -20.16 0.03 -7.72
CA GLY A 37 -19.78 -0.43 -6.37
C GLY A 37 -20.74 0.00 -5.27
N LYS A 38 -21.64 0.93 -5.53
CA LYS A 38 -22.66 1.47 -4.59
C LYS A 38 -22.05 2.06 -3.31
N ARG A 39 -20.82 2.59 -3.39
CA ARG A 39 -20.12 3.21 -2.25
C ARG A 39 -20.19 4.74 -2.27
N GLY A 40 -20.79 5.36 -3.30
CA GLY A 40 -20.80 6.81 -3.48
C GLY A 40 -19.38 7.36 -3.70
N TRP A 41 -19.15 8.59 -3.29
CA TRP A 41 -17.86 9.28 -3.41
C TRP A 41 -16.84 8.85 -2.33
N TYR A 42 -16.72 7.55 -2.08
CA TYR A 42 -15.87 7.03 -1.01
C TYR A 42 -14.40 7.44 -1.22
N HIS A 43 -13.76 7.95 -0.18
CA HIS A 43 -12.44 8.58 -0.12
C HIS A 43 -12.28 9.91 -0.88
N PHE A 44 -13.19 10.29 -1.78
CA PHE A 44 -13.25 11.66 -2.30
C PHE A 44 -13.98 12.61 -1.36
N GLN A 45 -15.05 12.13 -0.73
CA GLN A 45 -15.92 12.92 0.15
C GLN A 45 -15.19 13.43 1.39
N GLY A 46 -15.60 14.63 1.85
CA GLY A 46 -15.15 15.19 3.12
C GLY A 46 -15.75 14.47 4.32
N LYS A 47 -15.43 14.97 5.52
CA LYS A 47 -15.89 14.37 6.80
C LYS A 47 -17.40 14.44 7.00
N ASP A 48 -18.08 15.38 6.35
CA ASP A 48 -19.54 15.50 6.35
C ASP A 48 -20.24 14.47 5.42
N GLY A 49 -19.46 13.56 4.81
CA GLY A 49 -19.98 12.55 3.89
C GLY A 49 -20.36 13.08 2.51
N THR A 50 -20.09 14.36 2.20
CA THR A 50 -20.37 14.96 0.89
C THR A 50 -19.10 15.18 0.09
N PHE A 51 -19.24 15.17 -1.25
CA PHE A 51 -18.16 15.54 -2.17
C PHE A 51 -18.60 16.75 -2.98
N ARG A 52 -18.15 17.94 -2.59
CA ARG A 52 -18.51 19.23 -3.17
C ARG A 52 -17.46 20.28 -2.85
N PRO A 53 -17.44 21.43 -3.54
CA PRO A 53 -16.58 22.54 -3.16
C PRO A 53 -16.70 22.87 -1.66
N GLY A 54 -15.56 22.90 -0.97
CA GLY A 54 -15.48 23.08 0.48
C GLY A 54 -15.62 21.79 1.30
N SER A 55 -15.93 20.64 0.69
CA SER A 55 -15.99 19.34 1.38
C SER A 55 -15.37 18.25 0.51
N THR A 56 -14.11 17.94 0.76
CA THR A 56 -13.36 16.84 0.12
C THR A 56 -12.16 16.44 0.98
N ASN A 57 -11.74 15.19 0.89
CA ASN A 57 -10.49 14.72 1.49
C ASN A 57 -9.28 14.85 0.54
N VAL A 58 -9.50 15.17 -0.73
CA VAL A 58 -8.46 15.21 -1.77
C VAL A 58 -7.79 16.58 -1.80
N ASP A 59 -6.48 16.63 -1.60
CA ASP A 59 -5.68 17.86 -1.70
C ASP A 59 -5.11 18.10 -3.12
N LEU A 60 -4.96 17.04 -3.91
CA LEU A 60 -4.42 17.10 -5.26
C LEU A 60 -5.44 16.50 -6.22
N TRP A 61 -5.88 17.30 -7.21
CA TRP A 61 -6.79 16.79 -8.23
C TRP A 61 -6.07 15.81 -9.16
N PRO A 62 -6.66 14.63 -9.45
CA PRO A 62 -6.04 13.65 -10.35
C PRO A 62 -6.01 14.20 -11.79
N ASP A 63 -4.90 13.98 -12.48
CA ASP A 63 -4.87 14.08 -13.93
C ASP A 63 -5.51 12.83 -14.53
N VAL A 64 -6.65 13.02 -15.17
CA VAL A 64 -7.43 11.92 -15.75
C VAL A 64 -7.35 11.87 -17.28
N SER A 65 -6.41 12.58 -17.89
CA SER A 65 -6.28 12.71 -19.34
C SER A 65 -6.04 11.39 -20.09
N GLU A 66 -5.40 10.41 -19.44
CA GLU A 66 -5.14 9.09 -20.01
C GLU A 66 -6.17 8.02 -19.60
N TYR A 67 -7.13 8.35 -18.73
CA TYR A 67 -8.12 7.37 -18.27
C TYR A 67 -9.19 7.14 -19.34
N GLU A 68 -9.46 5.88 -19.62
CA GLU A 68 -10.53 5.47 -20.55
C GLU A 68 -11.92 5.78 -19.97
N LYS A 69 -12.07 5.60 -18.65
CA LYS A 69 -13.32 5.82 -17.93
C LYS A 69 -13.12 6.84 -16.82
N THR A 70 -13.94 7.89 -16.85
CA THR A 70 -13.93 8.97 -15.87
C THR A 70 -15.35 9.33 -15.45
N TYR A 71 -15.48 10.02 -14.32
CA TYR A 71 -16.75 10.40 -13.72
C TYR A 71 -16.77 11.88 -13.45
N GLU A 72 -17.83 12.56 -13.89
CA GLU A 72 -18.02 13.98 -13.62
C GLU A 72 -18.23 14.21 -12.12
N SER A 73 -17.48 15.12 -11.56
CA SER A 73 -17.56 15.48 -10.15
C SER A 73 -18.39 16.75 -9.96
N PRO A 74 -18.84 17.06 -8.74
CA PRO A 74 -19.50 18.36 -8.44
C PRO A 74 -18.58 19.58 -8.51
N PHE A 75 -17.33 19.40 -8.94
CA PHE A 75 -16.32 20.47 -9.02
C PHE A 75 -16.15 20.97 -10.45
N LYS A 76 -15.62 22.19 -10.57
CA LYS A 76 -15.18 22.77 -11.85
C LYS A 76 -13.70 23.11 -11.79
N LEU A 77 -13.03 22.97 -12.92
CA LEU A 77 -11.66 23.45 -13.11
C LEU A 77 -11.62 24.98 -13.14
N GLN A 78 -10.45 25.58 -13.03
CA GLN A 78 -10.27 27.04 -13.09
C GLN A 78 -10.83 27.69 -14.37
N ASN A 79 -10.85 26.95 -15.46
CA ASN A 79 -11.40 27.38 -16.75
C ASN A 79 -12.93 27.20 -16.88
N GLY A 80 -13.63 26.85 -15.78
CA GLY A 80 -15.07 26.65 -15.72
C GLY A 80 -15.58 25.31 -16.26
N LYS A 81 -14.71 24.45 -16.83
CA LYS A 81 -15.09 23.13 -17.32
C LYS A 81 -15.35 22.16 -16.16
N PRO A 82 -16.21 21.14 -16.35
CA PRO A 82 -16.39 20.09 -15.37
C PRO A 82 -15.06 19.42 -15.00
N ALA A 83 -14.89 19.09 -13.72
CA ALA A 83 -13.72 18.37 -13.23
C ALA A 83 -14.08 16.89 -13.07
N TYR A 84 -13.24 16.00 -13.59
CA TYR A 84 -13.47 14.56 -13.60
C TYR A 84 -12.55 13.84 -12.62
N VAL A 85 -13.00 12.70 -12.12
CA VAL A 85 -12.24 11.78 -11.29
C VAL A 85 -12.37 10.35 -11.82
N PHE A 86 -11.65 9.41 -11.23
CA PHE A 86 -11.65 7.99 -11.59
C PHE A 86 -12.25 7.13 -10.47
N SER A 87 -12.60 5.88 -10.77
CA SER A 87 -12.83 4.85 -9.77
C SER A 87 -11.70 3.82 -9.78
N SER A 88 -11.25 3.44 -8.58
CA SER A 88 -10.27 2.34 -8.41
C SER A 88 -10.87 0.98 -8.79
N ARG A 89 -12.20 0.86 -8.87
CA ARG A 89 -12.90 -0.35 -9.22
C ARG A 89 -12.83 -0.69 -10.72
N ASP A 90 -12.64 0.31 -11.59
CA ASP A 90 -12.62 0.11 -13.03
C ASP A 90 -11.36 -0.66 -13.47
N ALA A 91 -11.56 -1.69 -14.28
CA ALA A 91 -10.47 -2.50 -14.79
C ALA A 91 -9.49 -1.69 -15.66
N SER A 92 -10.01 -0.75 -16.48
CA SER A 92 -9.19 0.16 -17.29
C SER A 92 -8.34 1.10 -16.44
N THR A 93 -8.85 1.57 -15.29
CA THR A 93 -8.09 2.37 -14.33
C THR A 93 -6.89 1.59 -13.78
N VAL A 94 -7.13 0.37 -13.30
CA VAL A 94 -6.05 -0.46 -12.75
C VAL A 94 -5.05 -0.84 -13.85
N ASP A 95 -5.52 -1.21 -15.04
CA ASP A 95 -4.67 -1.54 -16.19
C ASP A 95 -3.75 -0.36 -16.56
N LEU A 96 -4.29 0.86 -16.59
CA LEU A 96 -3.51 2.09 -16.84
C LEU A 96 -2.44 2.30 -15.77
N HIS A 97 -2.77 2.12 -14.49
CA HIS A 97 -1.78 2.25 -13.41
C HIS A 97 -0.62 1.26 -13.57
N PHE A 98 -0.90 0.01 -13.93
CA PHE A 98 0.15 -0.99 -14.16
C PHE A 98 0.94 -0.72 -15.45
N LYS A 99 0.31 -0.15 -16.48
CA LYS A 99 1.00 0.36 -17.67
C LYS A 99 2.01 1.46 -17.29
N TRP A 100 1.61 2.44 -16.46
CA TRP A 100 2.52 3.46 -15.95
C TRP A 100 3.65 2.87 -15.11
N MET A 101 3.37 1.89 -14.24
CA MET A 101 4.42 1.20 -13.48
C MET A 101 5.46 0.58 -14.41
N LYS A 102 5.03 -0.02 -15.53
CA LYS A 102 5.95 -0.55 -16.54
C LYS A 102 6.78 0.56 -17.20
N GLN A 103 6.16 1.68 -17.52
CA GLN A 103 6.82 2.82 -18.19
C GLN A 103 7.83 3.51 -17.28
N TYR A 104 7.54 3.61 -16.00
CA TYR A 104 8.32 4.40 -15.03
C TYR A 104 9.17 3.56 -14.08
N GLY A 105 9.34 2.27 -14.34
CA GLY A 105 10.26 1.42 -13.58
C GLY A 105 9.81 1.05 -12.17
N ILE A 106 8.50 1.06 -11.89
CA ILE A 106 7.94 0.51 -10.65
C ILE A 106 7.73 -0.98 -10.84
N ASP A 107 8.23 -1.82 -9.94
CA ASP A 107 8.25 -3.27 -10.09
C ASP A 107 6.96 -3.95 -9.65
N GLY A 108 6.19 -3.33 -8.77
CA GLY A 108 4.94 -3.91 -8.29
C GLY A 108 4.26 -3.11 -7.21
N VAL A 109 3.26 -3.74 -6.58
CA VAL A 109 2.39 -3.09 -5.60
C VAL A 109 2.17 -3.94 -4.36
N PHE A 110 2.03 -3.25 -3.22
CA PHE A 110 1.33 -3.75 -2.04
C PHE A 110 -0.13 -3.30 -2.14
N VAL A 111 -1.04 -4.23 -2.51
CA VAL A 111 -2.47 -3.93 -2.62
C VAL A 111 -3.08 -3.95 -1.23
N GLN A 112 -3.52 -2.79 -0.76
CA GLN A 112 -4.07 -2.65 0.58
C GLN A 112 -5.49 -3.22 0.67
N ARG A 113 -5.74 -3.95 1.74
CA ARG A 113 -7.04 -4.47 2.15
C ARG A 113 -7.31 -3.98 3.57
N PHE A 114 -8.16 -2.98 3.70
CA PHE A 114 -8.53 -2.42 5.01
C PHE A 114 -9.40 -3.41 5.75
N VAL A 115 -9.02 -3.81 6.97
CA VAL A 115 -9.76 -4.80 7.75
C VAL A 115 -11.21 -4.37 8.00
N VAL A 116 -11.45 -3.08 8.22
CA VAL A 116 -12.80 -2.53 8.37
C VAL A 116 -13.66 -2.72 7.13
N ASP A 117 -13.08 -2.54 5.94
CA ASP A 117 -13.79 -2.72 4.67
C ASP A 117 -14.07 -4.20 4.38
N GLN A 118 -13.25 -5.13 4.88
CA GLN A 118 -13.51 -6.56 4.75
C GLN A 118 -14.73 -7.04 5.55
N LYS A 119 -15.14 -6.29 6.57
CA LYS A 119 -16.35 -6.54 7.39
C LYS A 119 -17.62 -5.97 6.74
N TRP A 120 -17.47 -5.04 5.82
CA TRP A 120 -18.57 -4.40 5.11
C TRP A 120 -18.74 -5.02 3.71
N PRO A 121 -19.92 -5.60 3.38
CA PRO A 121 -20.10 -6.32 2.12
C PRO A 121 -19.72 -5.53 0.86
N LEU A 122 -20.12 -4.24 0.78
CA LEU A 122 -19.77 -3.38 -0.35
C LEU A 122 -18.27 -3.02 -0.38
N GLY A 123 -17.66 -2.80 0.79
CA GLY A 123 -16.22 -2.58 0.92
C GLY A 123 -15.43 -3.80 0.47
N LYS A 124 -15.81 -4.99 0.97
CA LYS A 124 -15.18 -6.25 0.57
C LYS A 124 -15.29 -6.49 -0.94
N ALA A 125 -16.48 -6.34 -1.51
CA ALA A 125 -16.71 -6.53 -2.97
C ALA A 125 -15.87 -5.55 -3.80
N HIS A 126 -15.71 -4.31 -3.33
CA HIS A 126 -14.85 -3.32 -3.99
C HIS A 126 -13.39 -3.77 -3.98
N HIS A 127 -12.83 -4.08 -2.81
CA HIS A 127 -11.42 -4.50 -2.69
C HIS A 127 -11.14 -5.85 -3.37
N ASP A 128 -12.11 -6.76 -3.43
CA ASP A 128 -11.99 -8.01 -4.20
C ASP A 128 -11.88 -7.70 -5.70
N THR A 129 -12.71 -6.78 -6.24
CA THR A 129 -12.63 -6.35 -7.64
C THR A 129 -11.29 -5.67 -7.95
N VAL A 130 -10.84 -4.76 -7.08
CA VAL A 130 -9.55 -4.09 -7.26
C VAL A 130 -8.39 -5.09 -7.27
N LEU A 131 -8.40 -6.06 -6.36
CA LEU A 131 -7.36 -7.09 -6.31
C LEU A 131 -7.40 -8.00 -7.55
N ASP A 132 -8.58 -8.41 -8.03
CA ASP A 132 -8.71 -9.17 -9.28
C ASP A 132 -8.10 -8.41 -10.47
N ASN A 133 -8.43 -7.13 -10.60
CA ASN A 133 -7.88 -6.27 -11.64
C ASN A 133 -6.37 -6.10 -11.51
N ALA A 134 -5.85 -5.93 -10.28
CA ALA A 134 -4.42 -5.82 -10.02
C ALA A 134 -3.67 -7.12 -10.39
N MET A 135 -4.21 -8.28 -10.03
CA MET A 135 -3.61 -9.58 -10.37
C MET A 135 -3.55 -9.82 -11.88
N ASN A 136 -4.61 -9.43 -12.61
CA ASN A 136 -4.67 -9.55 -14.06
C ASN A 136 -3.69 -8.58 -14.76
N SER A 137 -3.70 -7.31 -14.34
CA SER A 137 -2.81 -6.28 -14.89
C SER A 137 -1.33 -6.58 -14.58
N ALA A 138 -1.05 -7.07 -13.37
CA ALA A 138 0.30 -7.49 -12.98
C ALA A 138 0.84 -8.59 -13.91
N ARG A 139 0.03 -9.59 -14.21
CA ARG A 139 0.40 -10.66 -15.17
C ARG A 139 0.65 -10.09 -16.57
N LYS A 140 -0.23 -9.18 -17.04
CA LYS A 140 -0.14 -8.53 -18.35
C LYS A 140 1.15 -7.71 -18.50
N TYR A 141 1.52 -6.96 -17.50
CA TYR A 141 2.65 -6.01 -17.55
C TYR A 141 3.93 -6.53 -16.91
N GLY A 142 3.96 -7.77 -16.39
CA GLY A 142 5.11 -8.36 -15.71
C GLY A 142 5.46 -7.56 -14.46
N LYS A 143 4.50 -7.41 -13.53
CA LYS A 143 4.64 -6.67 -12.27
C LYS A 143 4.31 -7.55 -11.08
N ALA A 144 4.89 -7.23 -9.91
CA ALA A 144 4.63 -7.95 -8.67
C ALA A 144 3.35 -7.47 -7.99
N VAL A 145 2.65 -8.39 -7.31
CA VAL A 145 1.56 -8.06 -6.38
C VAL A 145 1.81 -8.74 -5.05
N CYS A 146 1.62 -7.99 -3.98
CA CYS A 146 1.57 -8.51 -2.61
C CYS A 146 0.31 -7.98 -1.93
N VAL A 147 -0.40 -8.83 -1.22
CA VAL A 147 -1.54 -8.41 -0.38
C VAL A 147 -0.99 -7.74 0.89
N MET A 148 -1.53 -6.57 1.22
CA MET A 148 -1.22 -5.83 2.44
C MET A 148 -2.50 -5.58 3.24
N TYR A 149 -2.61 -6.15 4.43
CA TYR A 149 -3.68 -5.83 5.36
C TYR A 149 -3.36 -4.55 6.11
N ASP A 150 -4.27 -3.57 6.03
CA ASP A 150 -4.23 -2.35 6.81
C ASP A 150 -5.16 -2.49 8.02
N LEU A 151 -4.56 -2.41 9.20
CA LEU A 151 -5.26 -2.60 10.46
C LEU A 151 -5.95 -1.32 10.96
N SER A 152 -5.92 -0.21 10.20
CA SER A 152 -6.59 1.04 10.59
C SER A 152 -8.09 0.81 10.80
N GLY A 153 -8.60 1.22 11.96
CA GLY A 153 -9.99 1.03 12.35
C GLY A 153 -10.38 -0.40 12.78
N MET A 154 -9.45 -1.36 12.76
CA MET A 154 -9.67 -2.69 13.31
C MET A 154 -10.02 -2.61 14.81
N SER A 155 -10.79 -3.55 15.30
CA SER A 155 -11.13 -3.71 16.72
C SER A 155 -10.57 -5.02 17.26
N ALA A 156 -10.51 -5.16 18.57
CA ALA A 156 -10.17 -6.42 19.22
C ALA A 156 -11.10 -7.55 18.75
N GLY A 157 -10.54 -8.71 18.43
CA GLY A 157 -11.27 -9.86 17.89
C GLY A 157 -11.40 -9.90 16.36
N ASP A 158 -10.98 -8.84 15.65
CA ASP A 158 -11.03 -8.77 14.18
C ASP A 158 -9.85 -9.49 13.48
N GLU A 159 -8.90 -10.05 14.22
CA GLU A 159 -7.77 -10.82 13.66
C GLU A 159 -8.24 -11.97 12.76
N LYS A 160 -9.41 -12.54 13.07
CA LYS A 160 -10.03 -13.60 12.26
C LYS A 160 -10.37 -13.13 10.84
N VAL A 161 -10.76 -11.86 10.67
CA VAL A 161 -11.09 -11.28 9.36
C VAL A 161 -9.89 -11.38 8.42
N VAL A 162 -8.69 -11.07 8.92
CA VAL A 162 -7.44 -11.17 8.16
C VAL A 162 -7.14 -12.62 7.79
N LEU A 163 -7.18 -13.52 8.77
CA LEU A 163 -6.81 -14.93 8.57
C LEU A 163 -7.79 -15.66 7.65
N ASP A 164 -9.08 -15.40 7.77
CA ASP A 164 -10.11 -16.00 6.91
C ASP A 164 -10.04 -15.46 5.48
N ASP A 165 -9.76 -14.15 5.32
CA ASP A 165 -9.65 -13.54 4.01
C ASP A 165 -8.44 -14.07 3.25
N ILE A 166 -7.24 -14.09 3.86
CA ILE A 166 -6.03 -14.58 3.19
C ILE A 166 -6.14 -16.06 2.82
N LYS A 167 -6.81 -16.86 3.64
CA LYS A 167 -7.07 -18.28 3.33
C LYS A 167 -7.91 -18.44 2.08
N LYS A 168 -8.96 -17.60 1.90
CA LYS A 168 -9.79 -17.57 0.68
C LYS A 168 -8.99 -17.13 -0.52
N LEU A 169 -8.18 -16.06 -0.39
CA LEU A 169 -7.32 -15.55 -1.45
C LEU A 169 -6.26 -16.57 -1.87
N ALA A 170 -5.70 -17.33 -0.94
CA ALA A 170 -4.74 -18.40 -1.21
C ALA A 170 -5.32 -19.44 -2.16
N GLY A 171 -6.55 -19.88 -1.92
CA GLY A 171 -7.25 -20.82 -2.80
C GLY A 171 -7.61 -20.20 -4.16
N LYS A 172 -8.17 -18.97 -4.13
CA LYS A 172 -8.61 -18.26 -5.35
C LYS A 172 -7.48 -18.02 -6.35
N TYR A 173 -6.30 -17.61 -5.87
CA TYR A 173 -5.17 -17.24 -6.73
C TYR A 173 -4.05 -18.27 -6.77
N ASN A 174 -4.17 -19.40 -6.07
CA ASN A 174 -3.12 -20.41 -5.94
C ASN A 174 -1.80 -19.81 -5.38
N LEU A 175 -1.89 -19.01 -4.32
CA LEU A 175 -0.75 -18.24 -3.82
C LEU A 175 0.46 -19.10 -3.42
N PHE A 176 0.27 -20.36 -3.03
CA PHE A 176 1.36 -21.31 -2.70
C PHE A 176 1.91 -22.06 -3.91
N GLN A 177 1.38 -21.79 -5.11
CA GLN A 177 1.83 -22.43 -6.36
C GLN A 177 2.47 -21.35 -7.24
N HIS A 178 3.72 -20.97 -6.96
CA HIS A 178 4.39 -19.84 -7.58
C HIS A 178 4.37 -19.90 -9.12
N GLN A 179 4.49 -21.09 -9.71
CA GLN A 179 4.40 -21.26 -11.16
C GLN A 179 3.02 -20.92 -11.76
N ARG A 180 1.93 -21.08 -10.96
CA ARG A 180 0.57 -20.72 -11.39
C ARG A 180 0.24 -19.25 -11.14
N CYS A 181 0.92 -18.64 -10.16
CA CYS A 181 0.75 -17.24 -9.79
C CYS A 181 2.11 -16.51 -9.73
N PRO A 182 2.87 -16.45 -10.85
CA PRO A 182 4.24 -15.92 -10.85
C PRO A 182 4.32 -14.44 -10.53
N GLN A 183 3.23 -13.67 -10.74
CA GLN A 183 3.12 -12.26 -10.38
C GLN A 183 2.96 -12.03 -8.87
N TYR A 184 2.62 -13.06 -8.08
CA TYR A 184 2.53 -12.88 -6.63
C TYR A 184 3.93 -12.83 -6.01
N LEU A 185 4.17 -11.85 -5.14
CA LEU A 185 5.48 -11.65 -4.53
C LEU A 185 5.77 -12.73 -3.48
N TYR A 186 6.92 -13.34 -3.58
CA TYR A 186 7.47 -14.28 -2.62
C TYR A 186 8.62 -13.65 -1.83
N HIS A 187 8.98 -14.27 -0.74
CA HIS A 187 10.18 -13.99 0.03
C HIS A 187 10.57 -15.23 0.82
N ASN A 188 11.86 -15.56 0.85
CA ASN A 188 12.38 -16.78 1.52
C ASN A 188 11.63 -18.06 1.11
N GLY A 189 11.31 -18.19 -0.20
CA GLY A 189 10.62 -19.35 -0.76
C GLY A 189 9.13 -19.49 -0.40
N LYS A 190 8.52 -18.47 0.21
CA LYS A 190 7.13 -18.45 0.66
C LYS A 190 6.39 -17.25 0.08
N PRO A 191 5.07 -17.34 -0.18
CA PRO A 191 4.29 -16.17 -0.56
C PRO A 191 4.33 -15.12 0.56
N LEU A 192 4.49 -13.85 0.18
CA LEU A 192 4.59 -12.74 1.12
C LEU A 192 3.22 -12.15 1.43
N VAL A 193 2.95 -11.87 2.69
CA VAL A 193 1.81 -11.06 3.14
C VAL A 193 2.33 -9.91 3.97
N ALA A 194 1.84 -8.70 3.69
CA ALA A 194 2.16 -7.53 4.48
C ALA A 194 1.03 -7.22 5.48
N VAL A 195 1.39 -6.79 6.69
CA VAL A 195 0.48 -6.37 7.76
C VAL A 195 0.94 -4.99 8.24
N TRP A 196 0.19 -3.95 7.91
CA TRP A 196 0.49 -2.58 8.30
C TRP A 196 -0.37 -2.15 9.49
N GLY A 197 0.25 -1.48 10.47
CA GLY A 197 -0.48 -0.91 11.60
C GLY A 197 -0.10 -1.45 12.97
N VAL A 198 1.05 -2.12 13.10
CA VAL A 198 1.51 -2.69 14.39
C VAL A 198 2.31 -1.66 15.18
N GLY A 199 1.92 -1.40 16.44
CA GLY A 199 2.68 -0.57 17.38
C GLY A 199 2.44 0.95 17.28
N PHE A 200 1.39 1.41 16.61
CA PHE A 200 1.03 2.84 16.56
C PHE A 200 0.28 3.26 17.83
N ASN A 201 0.60 4.45 18.36
CA ASN A 201 -0.02 5.05 19.56
C ASN A 201 -1.16 6.03 19.24
N ASP A 202 -1.87 5.85 18.13
CA ASP A 202 -2.90 6.74 17.61
C ASP A 202 -4.33 6.38 18.08
N GLY A 203 -4.47 5.70 19.21
CA GLY A 203 -5.75 5.33 19.78
C GLY A 203 -6.41 4.10 19.15
N ARG A 204 -5.62 3.13 18.71
CA ARG A 204 -6.10 1.88 18.11
C ARG A 204 -6.98 1.07 19.06
N LYS A 205 -8.04 0.45 18.52
CA LYS A 205 -8.99 -0.39 19.27
C LYS A 205 -8.57 -1.86 19.32
N TYR A 206 -7.36 -2.17 18.91
CA TYR A 206 -6.71 -3.48 19.00
C TYR A 206 -5.31 -3.30 19.58
N GLY A 207 -4.71 -4.39 20.02
CA GLY A 207 -3.39 -4.37 20.64
C GLY A 207 -2.50 -5.51 20.19
N TYR A 208 -1.46 -5.76 20.97
CA TYR A 208 -0.44 -6.78 20.64
C TYR A 208 -0.99 -8.22 20.65
N LYS A 209 -2.10 -8.48 21.34
CA LYS A 209 -2.77 -9.79 21.31
C LYS A 209 -3.28 -10.12 19.90
N GLU A 210 -3.98 -9.17 19.29
CA GLU A 210 -4.57 -9.34 17.96
C GLU A 210 -3.48 -9.35 16.87
N THR A 211 -2.49 -8.44 16.95
CA THR A 211 -1.41 -8.41 15.97
C THR A 211 -0.50 -9.64 16.05
N GLU A 212 -0.24 -10.16 17.26
CA GLU A 212 0.48 -11.42 17.44
C GLU A 212 -0.29 -12.61 16.85
N ALA A 213 -1.61 -12.66 17.07
CA ALA A 213 -2.46 -13.71 16.51
C ALA A 213 -2.43 -13.69 14.97
N ILE A 214 -2.47 -12.51 14.35
CA ILE A 214 -2.33 -12.36 12.90
C ILE A 214 -0.97 -12.88 12.44
N ILE A 215 0.13 -12.40 13.03
CA ILE A 215 1.48 -12.77 12.63
C ILE A 215 1.70 -14.28 12.77
N LYS A 216 1.36 -14.85 13.94
CA LYS A 216 1.49 -16.30 14.20
C LYS A 216 0.60 -17.14 13.26
N GLY A 217 -0.63 -16.67 13.00
CA GLY A 217 -1.55 -17.34 12.09
C GLY A 217 -1.03 -17.38 10.65
N LEU A 218 -0.51 -16.25 10.14
CA LEU A 218 0.11 -16.18 8.81
C LEU A 218 1.35 -17.09 8.71
N LYS A 219 2.23 -17.04 9.71
CA LYS A 219 3.42 -17.91 9.76
C LYS A 219 3.04 -19.41 9.81
N ALA A 220 2.03 -19.77 10.58
CA ALA A 220 1.52 -21.16 10.66
C ALA A 220 0.89 -21.62 9.33
N MET A 221 0.30 -20.71 8.54
CA MET A 221 -0.18 -21.00 7.20
C MET A 221 0.95 -21.13 6.15
N GLY A 222 2.19 -20.80 6.49
CA GLY A 222 3.35 -20.91 5.60
C GLY A 222 3.72 -19.64 4.87
N TYR A 223 3.22 -18.48 5.26
CA TYR A 223 3.61 -17.19 4.65
C TYR A 223 4.93 -16.63 5.21
N SER A 224 5.64 -15.87 4.38
CA SER A 224 6.54 -14.83 4.85
C SER A 224 5.71 -13.59 5.23
N VAL A 225 6.14 -12.86 6.27
CA VAL A 225 5.38 -11.74 6.82
C VAL A 225 6.22 -10.47 6.80
N LEU A 226 5.70 -9.42 6.15
CA LEU A 226 6.20 -8.06 6.27
C LEU A 226 5.34 -7.32 7.30
N VAL A 227 5.98 -6.65 8.25
CA VAL A 227 5.28 -5.86 9.26
C VAL A 227 5.53 -4.36 9.07
N GLY A 228 4.44 -3.58 8.98
CA GLY A 228 4.44 -2.12 8.92
C GLY A 228 4.27 -1.52 10.31
N VAL A 229 5.24 -0.71 10.73
CA VAL A 229 5.36 -0.15 12.09
C VAL A 229 5.51 1.38 12.05
N PRO A 230 5.37 2.10 13.18
CA PRO A 230 5.65 3.53 13.27
C PRO A 230 7.08 3.88 12.88
N ALA A 231 7.34 5.14 12.51
CA ALA A 231 8.68 5.60 12.14
C ALA A 231 9.69 5.48 13.29
N TYR A 232 9.24 5.68 14.52
CA TYR A 232 10.12 5.68 15.71
C TYR A 232 9.98 4.39 16.53
N TRP A 233 9.75 3.28 15.82
CA TRP A 233 9.55 1.94 16.41
C TRP A 233 10.72 1.45 17.27
N ARG A 234 11.97 1.78 16.87
CA ARG A 234 13.19 1.29 17.55
C ARG A 234 13.37 1.94 18.91
N GLU A 235 13.14 3.25 19.01
CA GLU A 235 13.20 4.02 20.24
C GLU A 235 11.89 3.98 21.04
N MET A 236 10.78 3.49 20.45
CA MET A 236 9.44 3.46 21.05
C MET A 236 8.99 4.85 21.55
N VAL A 237 9.12 5.88 20.70
CA VAL A 237 8.76 7.27 20.99
C VAL A 237 7.84 7.86 19.93
N LYS A 238 7.34 9.06 20.13
CA LYS A 238 6.53 9.88 19.21
C LYS A 238 5.26 9.13 18.74
N ASP A 239 5.26 8.61 17.50
CA ASP A 239 4.13 7.90 16.89
C ASP A 239 4.06 6.42 17.28
N CYS A 240 4.99 5.95 18.11
CA CYS A 240 5.10 4.56 18.52
C CYS A 240 4.59 4.34 19.95
N ASP A 241 3.95 3.21 20.15
CA ASP A 241 3.64 2.68 21.48
C ASP A 241 4.93 2.33 22.24
N LYS A 242 4.91 2.46 23.57
CA LYS A 242 6.08 2.20 24.45
C LYS A 242 6.18 0.74 24.92
N ASP A 243 5.41 -0.15 24.33
CA ASP A 243 5.36 -1.55 24.76
C ASP A 243 6.45 -2.40 24.09
N PRO A 244 7.33 -3.05 24.88
CA PRO A 244 8.43 -3.87 24.33
C PRO A 244 7.98 -5.10 23.53
N ARG A 245 6.69 -5.48 23.61
CA ARG A 245 6.12 -6.54 22.76
C ARG A 245 6.22 -6.20 21.28
N LEU A 246 6.31 -4.93 20.90
CA LEU A 246 6.55 -4.51 19.52
C LEU A 246 7.82 -5.17 18.96
N HIS A 247 8.93 -5.04 19.66
CA HIS A 247 10.22 -5.63 19.22
C HIS A 247 10.14 -7.16 19.15
N GLN A 248 9.40 -7.80 20.08
CA GLN A 248 9.18 -9.25 20.03
C GLN A 248 8.42 -9.66 18.77
N GLN A 249 7.36 -8.94 18.41
CA GLN A 249 6.57 -9.22 17.21
C GLN A 249 7.36 -8.94 15.92
N ILE A 250 8.14 -7.86 15.87
CA ILE A 250 9.03 -7.59 14.72
C ILE A 250 9.98 -8.76 14.48
N LYS A 251 10.57 -9.33 15.54
CA LYS A 251 11.49 -10.48 15.43
C LYS A 251 10.82 -11.77 14.95
N MET A 252 9.50 -11.88 15.01
CA MET A 252 8.75 -13.01 14.42
C MET A 252 8.53 -12.85 12.92
N CYS A 253 8.71 -11.65 12.38
CA CYS A 253 8.46 -11.33 10.97
C CYS A 253 9.71 -11.47 10.13
N ASP A 254 9.54 -11.55 8.82
CA ASP A 254 10.65 -11.69 7.86
C ASP A 254 11.17 -10.33 7.38
N ILE A 255 10.27 -9.33 7.29
CA ILE A 255 10.59 -7.99 6.77
C ILE A 255 9.96 -6.92 7.66
N LEU A 256 10.72 -5.87 7.95
CA LEU A 256 10.30 -4.69 8.69
C LEU A 256 10.14 -3.50 7.74
N LEU A 257 8.99 -2.81 7.81
CA LEU A 257 8.66 -1.62 7.02
C LEU A 257 8.24 -0.47 7.94
N PRO A 258 9.15 0.47 8.30
CA PRO A 258 8.78 1.66 9.04
C PRO A 258 8.02 2.68 8.19
N TRP A 259 6.99 3.30 8.75
CA TRP A 259 6.16 4.28 8.05
C TRP A 259 6.73 5.69 8.14
N PHE A 260 7.43 6.11 7.10
CA PHE A 260 8.11 7.41 7.07
C PHE A 260 7.30 8.56 6.46
N VAL A 261 6.15 8.27 5.86
CA VAL A 261 5.32 9.30 5.22
C VAL A 261 4.96 10.40 6.23
N GLY A 262 5.31 11.64 5.89
CA GLY A 262 5.06 12.79 6.74
C GLY A 262 6.01 12.96 7.93
N ARG A 263 7.08 12.17 8.06
CA ARG A 263 8.02 12.23 9.21
C ARG A 263 9.23 13.11 8.98
N TYR A 264 9.53 13.44 7.75
CA TYR A 264 10.59 14.37 7.36
C TYR A 264 10.22 15.07 6.05
N ASN A 265 10.89 16.17 5.76
CA ASN A 265 10.84 16.92 4.51
C ASN A 265 12.23 16.94 3.86
N GLU A 266 12.37 17.68 2.74
CA GLU A 266 13.64 17.79 2.02
C GLU A 266 14.78 18.32 2.90
N GLN A 267 14.49 19.32 3.75
CA GLN A 267 15.49 19.95 4.61
C GLN A 267 15.93 19.03 5.77
N SER A 268 14.99 18.25 6.33
CA SER A 268 15.28 17.40 7.50
C SER A 268 15.72 15.99 7.13
N PHE A 269 15.53 15.54 5.89
CA PHE A 269 15.92 14.20 5.43
C PHE A 269 17.41 13.88 5.62
N PRO A 270 18.37 14.79 5.37
CA PRO A 270 19.79 14.52 5.62
C PRO A 270 20.07 14.07 7.06
N GLY A 271 19.42 14.69 8.05
CA GLY A 271 19.52 14.26 9.45
C GLY A 271 18.78 12.94 9.73
N PHE A 272 17.66 12.70 9.04
CA PHE A 272 16.86 11.48 9.20
C PHE A 272 17.55 10.22 8.66
N ARG A 273 18.52 10.36 7.74
CA ARG A 273 19.33 9.24 7.22
C ARG A 273 20.01 8.43 8.33
N LYS A 274 20.50 9.10 9.38
CA LYS A 274 21.11 8.41 10.53
C LYS A 274 20.12 7.49 11.23
N HIS A 275 18.86 7.94 11.38
CA HIS A 275 17.79 7.12 11.96
C HIS A 275 17.57 5.84 11.13
N ILE A 276 17.47 5.96 9.80
CA ILE A 276 17.32 4.81 8.89
C ILE A 276 18.51 3.84 9.03
N LEU A 277 19.74 4.33 9.06
CA LEU A 277 20.94 3.50 9.21
C LEU A 277 20.96 2.72 10.54
N GLU A 278 20.53 3.35 11.63
CA GLU A 278 20.45 2.68 12.93
C GLU A 278 19.32 1.64 12.96
N ASP A 279 18.20 1.92 12.30
CA ASP A 279 17.13 0.93 12.11
C ASP A 279 17.61 -0.30 11.34
N MET A 280 18.35 -0.09 10.25
CA MET A 280 18.94 -1.17 9.45
C MET A 280 19.93 -2.02 10.25
N LYS A 281 20.76 -1.40 11.09
CA LYS A 281 21.68 -2.12 11.99
C LYS A 281 20.93 -3.00 12.96
N TRP A 282 19.86 -2.47 13.58
CA TRP A 282 19.03 -3.25 14.49
C TRP A 282 18.35 -4.42 13.77
N ALA A 283 17.75 -4.19 12.60
CA ALA A 283 17.10 -5.20 11.80
C ALA A 283 18.05 -6.35 11.44
N LYS A 284 19.25 -6.00 10.94
CA LYS A 284 20.32 -6.95 10.61
C LYS A 284 20.75 -7.77 11.84
N ALA A 285 20.94 -7.14 12.99
CA ALA A 285 21.34 -7.79 14.24
C ALA A 285 20.28 -8.78 14.77
N ASN A 286 19.01 -8.62 14.34
CA ASN A 286 17.89 -9.47 14.74
C ASN A 286 17.38 -10.39 13.61
N ASN A 287 18.13 -10.52 12.50
CA ASN A 287 17.78 -11.36 11.34
C ASN A 287 16.41 -11.00 10.72
N VAL A 288 16.06 -9.73 10.67
CA VAL A 288 14.88 -9.19 10.01
C VAL A 288 15.34 -8.35 8.82
N ASP A 289 14.80 -8.61 7.65
CA ASP A 289 15.07 -7.76 6.47
C ASP A 289 14.37 -6.39 6.62
N TYR A 290 14.88 -5.37 5.93
CA TYR A 290 14.41 -4.00 6.08
C TYR A 290 13.94 -3.42 4.75
N ALA A 291 12.73 -2.86 4.71
CA ALA A 291 12.13 -2.22 3.54
C ALA A 291 11.86 -0.74 3.84
N PRO A 292 12.74 0.19 3.45
CA PRO A 292 12.54 1.62 3.70
C PRO A 292 11.41 2.18 2.84
N VAL A 293 10.63 3.09 3.41
CA VAL A 293 9.56 3.80 2.71
C VAL A 293 10.10 5.13 2.16
N CYS A 294 9.87 5.38 0.87
CA CYS A 294 10.04 6.66 0.22
C CYS A 294 8.67 7.23 -0.16
N PHE A 295 8.56 8.55 -0.19
CA PHE A 295 7.31 9.21 -0.59
C PHE A 295 7.59 10.51 -1.36
N PRO A 296 6.77 10.80 -2.41
CA PRO A 296 7.06 11.92 -3.33
C PRO A 296 6.77 13.29 -2.75
N GLY A 297 5.97 13.36 -1.71
CA GLY A 297 5.46 14.53 -1.03
C GLY A 297 4.25 14.13 -0.21
N PHE A 298 3.71 15.04 0.60
CA PHE A 298 2.59 14.73 1.47
C PHE A 298 1.73 15.96 1.70
N SER A 299 0.42 15.79 1.68
CA SER A 299 -0.55 16.78 2.15
C SER A 299 -1.78 16.07 2.70
N TRP A 300 -2.35 16.61 3.77
CA TRP A 300 -3.62 16.17 4.33
C TRP A 300 -4.44 17.38 4.82
N ARG A 301 -4.27 18.51 4.14
CA ARG A 301 -4.92 19.77 4.50
C ARG A 301 -6.44 19.64 4.54
N ASN A 302 -7.05 19.12 3.48
CA ASN A 302 -8.49 18.99 3.38
C ASN A 302 -9.04 17.99 4.41
N MET A 303 -8.38 16.86 4.62
CA MET A 303 -8.73 15.88 5.65
C MET A 303 -8.69 16.48 7.06
N ASN A 304 -7.86 17.48 7.31
CA ASN A 304 -7.71 18.16 8.59
C ASN A 304 -8.19 19.62 8.58
N ALA A 305 -9.02 20.03 7.64
CA ALA A 305 -9.53 21.41 7.49
C ALA A 305 -10.23 21.94 8.76
N HIS A 306 -10.74 21.04 9.61
CA HIS A 306 -11.35 21.39 10.90
C HIS A 306 -10.31 21.76 11.98
N LYS A 307 -9.03 21.42 11.81
CA LYS A 307 -7.94 21.80 12.70
C LYS A 307 -7.48 23.20 12.28
N LYS A 308 -7.54 24.17 13.20
CA LYS A 308 -7.08 25.56 12.98
C LYS A 308 -5.55 25.69 12.82
N GLN A 309 -4.80 24.61 12.86
CA GLN A 309 -3.35 24.60 12.71
C GLN A 309 -2.98 24.47 11.23
N ASP A 310 -1.94 25.18 10.81
CA ASP A 310 -1.31 24.97 9.51
C ASP A 310 -0.84 23.53 9.39
N VAL A 311 -1.55 22.76 8.59
CA VAL A 311 -1.12 21.41 8.26
C VAL A 311 0.00 21.53 7.24
N VAL A 312 1.22 21.27 7.69
CA VAL A 312 2.43 21.36 6.87
C VAL A 312 2.33 20.38 5.71
N GLY A 313 2.20 20.90 4.50
CA GLY A 313 2.40 20.13 3.28
C GLY A 313 3.89 19.90 3.04
N MET A 314 4.23 18.74 2.47
CA MET A 314 5.58 18.44 2.02
C MET A 314 5.60 18.51 0.49
N PRO A 315 6.19 19.57 -0.09
CA PRO A 315 6.15 19.79 -1.54
C PRO A 315 6.97 18.72 -2.26
N ARG A 316 6.52 18.36 -3.46
CA ARG A 316 7.21 17.36 -4.31
C ARG A 316 8.49 17.90 -4.95
N ASN A 317 8.66 19.21 -5.05
CA ASN A 317 9.81 19.90 -5.66
C ASN A 317 10.20 19.30 -7.03
N LYS A 318 9.19 19.11 -7.89
CA LYS A 318 9.35 18.48 -9.23
C LYS A 318 10.04 17.11 -9.18
N GLY A 319 9.86 16.36 -8.08
CA GLY A 319 10.45 15.03 -7.86
C GLY A 319 11.81 15.03 -7.16
N ALA A 320 12.44 16.16 -6.92
CA ALA A 320 13.75 16.25 -6.26
C ALA A 320 13.74 15.62 -4.86
N PHE A 321 12.68 15.88 -4.08
CA PHE A 321 12.50 15.29 -2.76
C PHE A 321 12.42 13.75 -2.80
N TYR A 322 11.69 13.19 -3.76
CA TYR A 322 11.57 11.74 -3.93
C TYR A 322 12.88 11.11 -4.40
N LYS A 323 13.54 11.75 -5.40
CA LYS A 323 14.83 11.29 -5.93
C LYS A 323 15.90 11.19 -4.84
N MET A 324 15.99 12.19 -3.97
CA MET A 324 16.96 12.20 -2.87
C MET A 324 16.80 11.01 -1.92
N GLN A 325 15.57 10.58 -1.65
CA GLN A 325 15.26 9.40 -0.84
C GLN A 325 15.62 8.10 -1.57
N LEU A 326 15.28 7.99 -2.87
CA LEU A 326 15.60 6.83 -3.68
C LEU A 326 17.11 6.65 -3.82
N ASP A 327 17.84 7.72 -4.14
CA ASP A 327 19.30 7.68 -4.27
C ASP A 327 19.95 7.15 -2.98
N PHE A 328 19.52 7.67 -1.82
CA PHE A 328 20.05 7.21 -0.54
C PHE A 328 19.73 5.73 -0.30
N ASN A 329 18.47 5.32 -0.46
CA ASN A 329 18.06 3.95 -0.13
C ASN A 329 18.65 2.93 -1.10
N VAL A 330 18.70 3.21 -2.42
CA VAL A 330 19.30 2.31 -3.41
C VAL A 330 20.81 2.12 -3.16
N HIS A 331 21.54 3.18 -2.80
CA HIS A 331 22.98 3.06 -2.51
C HIS A 331 23.28 2.39 -1.17
N THR A 332 22.36 2.47 -0.20
CA THR A 332 22.56 1.92 1.15
C THR A 332 22.19 0.44 1.24
N HIS A 333 21.31 -0.03 0.35
CA HIS A 333 20.85 -1.44 0.30
C HIS A 333 21.61 -2.30 -0.73
N ARG A 334 22.61 -1.74 -1.41
CA ARG A 334 23.56 -2.49 -2.24
C ARG A 334 24.75 -2.89 -1.38
#